data_1d832a794cfbc62692ac37ce24676da6
#
_entry.id   1d832a794cfbc62692ac37ce24676da6
#
_cell.length_a   1.000
_cell.length_b   1.000
_cell.length_c   1.000
_cell.angle_alpha   90.00
_cell.angle_beta   90.00
_cell.angle_gamma   90.00
#
_symmetry.space_group_name_H-M   'P 1'
#
loop_
_entity.id
_entity.type
_entity.pdbx_description
1 polymer ?
#
loop_
_entity_poly.entity_id
_entity_poly.type
_entity_poly.pdbx_seq_one_letter_code
_entity_poly.pdbx_strand_id
1 'polypeptide(L)' 'DYPGKEIAAKVQIVWKKDFEKEIEFVIGNEWKAGNLSYHLKSRPKWEGYINNEILNKSSQFICVDDVCLGRY' A
#
# COMPACT_ATOMS: atom_id res chain seq x y z
N ASP A 1 -18.31 3.86 5.46
CA ASP A 1 -17.54 2.78 4.87
C ASP A 1 -16.24 3.28 4.29
N TYR A 2 -15.22 2.46 4.35
CA TYR A 2 -13.93 2.80 3.77
C TYR A 2 -14.00 2.72 2.23
N PRO A 3 -13.74 3.81 1.50
CA PRO A 3 -13.84 3.80 0.04
C PRO A 3 -12.59 3.20 -0.61
N GLY A 4 -12.39 1.91 -0.39
CA GLY A 4 -11.17 1.21 -0.80
C GLY A 4 -10.86 1.29 -2.29
N LYS A 5 -11.89 1.16 -3.13
CA LYS A 5 -11.69 1.21 -4.58
C LYS A 5 -11.18 2.56 -5.04
N GLU A 6 -11.76 3.65 -4.52
CA GLU A 6 -11.35 5.00 -4.89
C GLU A 6 -9.95 5.32 -4.38
N ILE A 7 -9.66 4.93 -3.14
CA ILE A 7 -8.33 5.17 -2.56
C ILE A 7 -7.29 4.37 -3.30
N ALA A 8 -7.58 3.11 -3.65
CA ALA A 8 -6.65 2.29 -4.41
C ALA A 8 -6.33 2.93 -5.77
N ALA A 9 -7.35 3.47 -6.45
CA ALA A 9 -7.14 4.15 -7.73
C ALA A 9 -6.22 5.36 -7.58
N LYS A 10 -6.43 6.17 -6.54
CA LYS A 10 -5.59 7.34 -6.29
C LYS A 10 -4.16 6.93 -5.90
N VAL A 11 -4.03 5.92 -5.07
CA VAL A 11 -2.72 5.38 -4.67
C VAL A 11 -1.97 4.91 -5.91
N GLN A 12 -2.63 4.21 -6.81
CA GLN A 12 -1.99 3.70 -8.03
C GLN A 12 -1.47 4.83 -8.91
N ILE A 13 -2.22 5.92 -9.02
CA ILE A 13 -1.80 7.09 -9.80
C ILE A 13 -0.57 7.73 -9.18
N VAL A 14 -0.60 7.96 -7.86
CA VAL A 14 0.53 8.56 -7.15
C VAL A 14 1.76 7.68 -7.23
N TRP A 15 1.58 6.38 -7.03
CA TRP A 15 2.68 5.42 -7.10
C TRP A 15 3.37 5.44 -8.46
N LYS A 16 2.60 5.43 -9.53
CA LYS A 16 3.16 5.38 -10.89
C LYS A 16 3.86 6.66 -11.33
N LYS A 17 3.61 7.77 -10.67
CA LYS A 17 4.35 9.00 -10.96
C LYS A 17 5.82 8.87 -10.62
N ASP A 18 6.13 8.14 -9.54
CA ASP A 18 7.49 8.07 -9.01
C ASP A 18 8.15 6.71 -9.20
N PHE A 19 7.35 5.65 -9.37
CA PHE A 19 7.87 4.29 -9.36
C PHE A 19 7.36 3.48 -10.54
N GLU A 20 8.22 2.67 -11.13
CA GLU A 20 7.87 1.83 -12.27
C GLU A 20 7.36 0.46 -11.86
N LYS A 21 7.95 -0.12 -10.81
CA LYS A 21 7.61 -1.47 -10.38
C LYS A 21 6.39 -1.47 -9.49
N GLU A 22 5.73 -2.61 -9.40
CA GLU A 22 4.46 -2.72 -8.71
C GLU A 22 4.58 -2.72 -7.19
N ILE A 23 3.50 -2.31 -6.52
CA ILE A 23 3.36 -2.38 -5.07
C ILE A 23 3.33 -3.85 -4.65
N GLU A 24 4.17 -4.24 -3.70
CA GLU A 24 4.28 -5.61 -3.24
C GLU A 24 3.65 -5.86 -1.88
N PHE A 25 3.70 -4.86 -1.00
CA PHE A 25 3.16 -5.03 0.35
C PHE A 25 2.29 -3.86 0.76
N VAL A 26 1.44 -4.13 1.73
CA VAL A 26 0.67 -3.09 2.41
C VAL A 26 0.74 -3.38 3.91
N ILE A 27 0.98 -2.35 4.70
CA ILE A 27 1.00 -2.45 6.16
C ILE A 27 0.09 -1.38 6.73
N GLY A 28 -0.47 -1.65 7.92
CA GLY A 28 -1.38 -0.74 8.58
C GLY A 28 -2.63 -1.46 9.06
N ASN A 29 -3.70 -0.69 9.27
CA ASN A 29 -4.97 -1.23 9.70
C ASN A 29 -5.42 -2.36 8.76
N GLU A 30 -5.75 -3.51 9.33
CA GLU A 30 -6.07 -4.72 8.56
C GLU A 30 -7.26 -4.53 7.63
N TRP A 31 -8.31 -3.86 8.09
CA TRP A 31 -9.51 -3.61 7.28
C TRP A 31 -9.18 -2.75 6.07
N LYS A 32 -8.50 -1.63 6.29
CA LYS A 32 -8.12 -0.72 5.21
C LYS A 32 -7.11 -1.37 4.27
N ALA A 33 -6.10 -2.03 4.84
CA ALA A 33 -5.07 -2.72 4.05
C ALA A 33 -5.68 -3.82 3.20
N GLY A 34 -6.61 -4.58 3.75
CA GLY A 34 -7.31 -5.62 3.01
C GLY A 34 -8.11 -5.06 1.83
N ASN A 35 -8.78 -3.93 2.04
CA ASN A 35 -9.50 -3.26 0.97
C ASN A 35 -8.55 -2.81 -0.15
N LEU A 36 -7.43 -2.21 0.21
CA LEU A 36 -6.45 -1.76 -0.79
C LEU A 36 -5.82 -2.94 -1.52
N SER A 37 -5.47 -3.99 -0.79
CA SER A 37 -4.95 -5.20 -1.41
C SER A 37 -5.92 -5.78 -2.44
N TYR A 38 -7.19 -5.80 -2.11
CA TYR A 38 -8.22 -6.32 -3.00
C TYR A 38 -8.37 -5.49 -4.27
N HIS A 39 -8.31 -4.17 -4.16
CA HIS A 39 -8.57 -3.27 -5.28
C HIS A 39 -7.33 -2.89 -6.08
N LEU A 40 -6.13 -3.04 -5.53
CA LEU A 40 -4.90 -2.79 -6.27
C LEU A 40 -4.61 -3.96 -7.21
N LYS A 41 -4.18 -3.64 -8.42
CA LYS A 41 -3.96 -4.64 -9.47
C LYS A 41 -2.91 -5.68 -9.10
N SER A 42 -1.84 -5.26 -8.43
CA SER A 42 -0.76 -6.16 -8.04
C SER A 42 -1.10 -7.05 -6.84
N ARG A 43 -2.25 -6.81 -6.20
CA ARG A 43 -2.69 -7.56 -5.03
C ARG A 43 -1.60 -7.64 -3.95
N PRO A 44 -1.14 -6.49 -3.45
CA PRO A 44 -0.07 -6.50 -2.46
C PRO A 44 -0.48 -7.23 -1.20
N LYS A 45 0.48 -7.91 -0.59
CA LYS A 45 0.22 -8.72 0.61
C LYS A 45 0.22 -7.84 1.85
N TRP A 46 -0.75 -8.07 2.75
CA TRP A 46 -0.75 -7.41 4.05
C TRP A 46 0.32 -8.05 4.93
N GLU A 47 1.22 -7.22 5.45
CA GLU A 47 2.34 -7.67 6.27
C GLU A 47 2.32 -7.09 7.68
N GLY A 48 1.12 -6.89 8.22
CA GLY A 48 0.95 -6.43 9.59
C GLY A 48 0.73 -4.94 9.70
N TYR A 49 0.79 -4.45 10.93
CA TYR A 49 0.59 -3.03 11.18
C TYR A 49 1.85 -2.23 10.83
N ILE A 50 1.72 -0.90 10.75
CA ILE A 50 2.84 -0.04 10.40
C ILE A 50 3.99 -0.27 11.39
N ASN A 51 5.18 -0.52 10.87
CA ASN A 51 6.38 -0.61 11.66
C ASN A 51 7.59 -0.16 10.85
N ASN A 52 8.54 0.45 11.54
CA ASN A 52 9.69 1.04 10.88
C ASN A 52 10.65 0.01 10.31
N GLU A 53 10.67 -1.21 10.84
CA GLU A 53 11.55 -2.26 10.32
C GLU A 53 11.21 -2.57 8.85
N ILE A 54 9.92 -2.74 8.55
CA ILE A 54 9.50 -3.00 7.17
C ILE A 54 9.79 -1.81 6.28
N LEU A 55 9.48 -0.59 6.75
CA LEU A 55 9.73 0.62 5.97
C LEU A 55 11.22 0.81 5.69
N ASN A 56 12.07 0.52 6.68
CA ASN A 56 13.52 0.64 6.50
C ASN A 56 14.09 -0.37 5.51
N LYS A 57 13.46 -1.53 5.39
CA LYS A 57 13.88 -2.55 4.43
C LYS A 57 13.37 -2.28 3.02
N SER A 58 12.30 -1.49 2.89
CA SER A 58 11.68 -1.25 1.59
C SER A 58 12.56 -0.37 0.71
N SER A 59 12.52 -0.61 -0.59
CA SER A 59 13.18 0.27 -1.55
C SER A 59 12.36 1.53 -1.83
N GLN A 60 11.04 1.39 -1.79
CA GLN A 60 10.09 2.46 -2.10
C GLN A 60 8.82 2.25 -1.30
N PHE A 61 8.25 3.31 -0.77
CA PHE A 61 6.94 3.23 -0.12
C PHE A 61 6.25 4.58 -0.12
N ILE A 62 4.93 4.55 0.01
CA ILE A 62 4.11 5.74 0.25
C ILE A 62 3.14 5.41 1.37
N CYS A 63 2.76 6.42 2.13
CA CYS A 63 1.79 6.26 3.22
C CYS A 63 0.58 7.15 2.99
N VAL A 64 -0.60 6.60 3.24
CA VAL A 64 -1.88 7.30 3.15
C VAL A 64 -2.63 7.01 4.44
N ASP A 65 -2.83 8.04 5.26
CA ASP A 65 -3.42 7.88 6.59
C ASP A 65 -2.61 6.86 7.42
N ASP A 66 -3.24 5.82 7.91
CA ASP A 66 -2.60 4.80 8.73
C ASP A 66 -2.25 3.53 7.95
N VAL A 67 -2.03 3.67 6.64
CA VAL A 67 -1.63 2.56 5.78
C VAL A 67 -0.41 2.98 4.96
N CYS A 68 0.57 2.11 4.85
CA CYS A 68 1.72 2.32 3.96
C CYS A 68 1.79 1.18 2.95
N LEU A 69 2.17 1.52 1.72
CA LEU A 69 2.30 0.57 0.63
C LEU A 69 3.68 0.70 0.03
N GLY A 70 4.28 -0.41 -0.35
CA GLY A 70 5.63 -0.34 -0.87
C GLY A 70 6.11 -1.62 -1.53
N ARG A 71 7.41 -1.65 -1.76
CA ARG A 71 8.08 -2.83 -2.31
C ARG A 71 9.50 -2.95 -1.77
N TYR A 72 9.96 -4.16 -1.69
CA TYR A 72 11.32 -4.45 -1.28
C TYR A 72 12.26 -4.34 -2.47
#